data_e6ce455b498e45b6a60191d00d13ca64
#
_entry.id   e6ce455b498e45b6a60191d00d13ca64
#
_cell.length_a   1.000
_cell.length_b   1.000
_cell.length_c   1.000
_cell.angle_alpha   90.00
_cell.angle_beta   90.00
_cell.angle_gamma   90.00
#
_symmetry.space_group_name_H-M   'P 1'
#
loop_
_entity.id
_entity.type
_entity.pdbx_description
1 polymer ?
#
loop_
_entity_poly.entity_id
_entity_poly.type
_entity_poly.pdbx_seq_one_letter_code
_entity_poly.pdbx_strand_id
1 'polypeptide(L)'
;MTTNVPSELEGQALGLAESVVMGVAGTAPAFSIAATTATLIGAVGPLAPASLLYCGLIMFGVTFAYLHLNRLNPSAGAAYAWVGAIFNRTLGFFAGWALLVASVVFMVSGTIPAATATLTLIAPRLAVQPAAVALVAAVWLLVVSAVIVKGIKLTSYSQIAMTVTETAILLALILLAMAKYGAHPAHVFSLVWLSPGSFTPQLFATGALTALFFFWGWDVTVNLTEETRDASRAPGHGALWAMLIVLALFMGFAVVILLVFNDQEIQQSSTNVVFAIADKLLPRPWSYVAVIAVMLSTVGTLETSILQFTRTLYAKGRDGILHPRYAILHKRWRTPWVATAMITAIGLLLLFGASYFPSGGAIIKDSVNAIGFQVAFYYGLAGFACAWRFRREAMRSVFNLVFLLVWPLFSALFLWFIAAYSVPTFDLATNVVGLGGIALGVVPLMVNRRMAARTAAG
;
A
#
# COMPACT_ATOMS: atom_id res chain seq x y z
N MET A 1 -29.09 31.98 -5.59
CA MET A 1 -28.60 30.87 -6.42
C MET A 1 -28.09 29.75 -5.49
N THR A 2 -28.94 28.78 -5.21
CA THR A 2 -28.53 27.57 -4.44
C THR A 2 -27.54 26.81 -5.30
N THR A 3 -26.26 26.89 -4.96
CA THR A 3 -25.21 26.14 -5.62
C THR A 3 -25.41 24.68 -5.25
N ASN A 4 -26.01 23.87 -6.14
CA ASN A 4 -26.11 22.42 -6.00
C ASN A 4 -24.67 21.85 -5.96
N VAL A 5 -24.09 21.71 -4.77
CA VAL A 5 -22.85 20.94 -4.56
C VAL A 5 -23.26 19.48 -4.54
N PRO A 6 -22.63 18.60 -5.35
CA PRO A 6 -22.92 17.18 -5.31
C PRO A 6 -22.72 16.63 -3.88
N SER A 7 -23.65 15.82 -3.43
CA SER A 7 -23.59 15.16 -2.11
C SER A 7 -22.93 13.78 -2.14
N GLU A 8 -22.73 13.22 -3.33
CA GLU A 8 -22.23 11.86 -3.53
C GLU A 8 -21.09 11.81 -4.55
N LEU A 9 -20.17 10.88 -4.34
CA LEU A 9 -19.09 10.54 -5.26
C LEU A 9 -19.65 10.05 -6.62
N GLU A 10 -18.80 9.94 -7.65
CA GLU A 10 -19.21 9.45 -8.97
C GLU A 10 -19.47 7.94 -8.92
N GLY A 11 -20.69 7.54 -8.58
CA GLY A 11 -21.08 6.14 -8.49
C GLY A 11 -21.00 5.39 -9.82
N GLN A 12 -20.82 4.06 -9.76
CA GLN A 12 -20.80 3.12 -10.90
C GLN A 12 -19.73 3.40 -11.97
N ALA A 13 -18.68 4.12 -11.60
CA ALA A 13 -17.58 4.46 -12.49
C ALA A 13 -16.60 3.30 -12.73
N LEU A 14 -16.39 2.48 -11.68
CA LEU A 14 -15.45 1.35 -11.67
C LEU A 14 -16.21 0.01 -11.72
N GLY A 15 -15.56 -1.02 -12.27
CA GLY A 15 -16.03 -2.40 -12.22
C GLY A 15 -15.04 -3.32 -11.49
N LEU A 16 -15.22 -4.63 -11.64
CA LEU A 16 -14.32 -5.63 -11.05
C LEU A 16 -12.89 -5.52 -11.61
N ALA A 17 -12.75 -5.35 -12.93
CA ALA A 17 -11.42 -5.26 -13.56
C ALA A 17 -10.64 -4.03 -13.07
N GLU A 18 -11.30 -2.87 -13.01
CA GLU A 18 -10.70 -1.65 -12.46
C GLU A 18 -10.35 -1.82 -10.98
N SER A 19 -11.19 -2.51 -10.20
CA SER A 19 -10.88 -2.82 -8.80
C SER A 19 -9.64 -3.71 -8.66
N VAL A 20 -9.47 -4.73 -9.52
CA VAL A 20 -8.25 -5.56 -9.56
C VAL A 20 -7.03 -4.70 -9.85
N VAL A 21 -7.10 -3.88 -10.91
CA VAL A 21 -5.99 -2.99 -11.30
C VAL A 21 -5.62 -2.03 -10.17
N MET A 22 -6.61 -1.39 -9.54
CA MET A 22 -6.38 -0.49 -8.40
C MET A 22 -5.71 -1.22 -7.23
N GLY A 23 -6.13 -2.46 -6.93
CA GLY A 23 -5.53 -3.27 -5.88
C GLY A 23 -4.08 -3.67 -6.19
N VAL A 24 -3.77 -4.05 -7.43
CA VAL A 24 -2.39 -4.34 -7.86
C VAL A 24 -1.53 -3.07 -7.78
N ALA A 25 -2.00 -1.97 -8.35
CA ALA A 25 -1.31 -0.68 -8.32
C ALA A 25 -1.03 -0.20 -6.89
N GLY A 26 -1.97 -0.43 -5.96
CA GLY A 26 -1.83 -0.06 -4.56
C GLY A 26 -0.64 -0.73 -3.87
N THR A 27 -0.27 -1.95 -4.28
CA THR A 27 0.87 -2.68 -3.70
C THR A 27 2.22 -2.33 -4.34
N ALA A 28 2.25 -1.48 -5.37
CA ALA A 28 3.48 -1.06 -6.07
C ALA A 28 4.42 -2.21 -6.45
N PRO A 29 4.03 -3.18 -7.31
CA PRO A 29 4.79 -4.41 -7.47
C PRO A 29 6.26 -4.19 -7.84
N ALA A 30 6.58 -3.42 -8.87
CA ALA A 30 7.97 -3.20 -9.28
C ALA A 30 8.76 -2.40 -8.24
N PHE A 31 8.15 -1.42 -7.59
CA PHE A 31 8.81 -0.67 -6.52
C PHE A 31 9.05 -1.55 -5.28
N SER A 32 8.05 -2.30 -4.83
CA SER A 32 8.18 -3.19 -3.68
C SER A 32 9.28 -4.24 -3.90
N ILE A 33 9.34 -4.84 -5.10
CA ILE A 33 10.42 -5.76 -5.48
C ILE A 33 11.77 -5.03 -5.46
N ALA A 34 11.88 -3.88 -6.12
CA ALA A 34 13.14 -3.14 -6.21
C ALA A 34 13.65 -2.71 -4.83
N ALA A 35 12.77 -2.20 -3.96
CA ALA A 35 13.13 -1.61 -2.69
C ALA A 35 13.46 -2.64 -1.60
N THR A 36 12.85 -3.84 -1.62
CA THR A 36 12.84 -4.71 -0.44
C THR A 36 13.32 -6.14 -0.68
N THR A 37 13.36 -6.64 -1.93
CA THR A 37 13.69 -8.07 -2.16
C THR A 37 15.14 -8.39 -1.78
N ALA A 38 16.09 -7.54 -2.11
CA ALA A 38 17.49 -7.75 -1.72
C ALA A 38 17.65 -7.77 -0.19
N THR A 39 16.95 -6.89 0.53
CA THR A 39 16.92 -6.85 2.00
C THR A 39 16.30 -8.14 2.56
N LEU A 40 15.19 -8.60 1.98
CA LEU A 40 14.54 -9.85 2.41
C LEU A 40 15.46 -11.06 2.21
N ILE A 41 16.08 -11.19 1.02
CA ILE A 41 17.01 -12.28 0.76
C ILE A 41 18.25 -12.18 1.66
N GLY A 42 18.76 -10.99 1.91
CA GLY A 42 19.87 -10.78 2.86
C GLY A 42 19.53 -11.21 4.29
N ALA A 43 18.27 -11.09 4.69
CA ALA A 43 17.79 -11.44 6.03
C ALA A 43 17.52 -12.95 6.21
N VAL A 44 16.93 -13.61 5.19
CA VAL A 44 16.45 -15.00 5.30
C VAL A 44 17.03 -15.94 4.24
N GLY A 45 17.93 -15.44 3.39
CA GLY A 45 18.56 -16.22 2.31
C GLY A 45 17.54 -16.82 1.34
N PRO A 46 17.73 -18.08 0.94
CA PRO A 46 16.84 -18.78 -0.01
C PRO A 46 15.42 -19.01 0.52
N LEU A 47 15.11 -18.68 1.78
CA LEU A 47 13.76 -18.74 2.34
C LEU A 47 12.91 -17.48 2.05
N ALA A 48 13.42 -16.52 1.29
CA ALA A 48 12.67 -15.33 0.90
C ALA A 48 11.34 -15.64 0.18
N PRO A 49 11.27 -16.59 -0.79
CA PRO A 49 10.00 -16.99 -1.38
C PRO A 49 9.00 -17.55 -0.34
N ALA A 50 9.46 -18.35 0.63
CA ALA A 50 8.59 -18.83 1.71
C ALA A 50 8.10 -17.72 2.62
N SER A 51 8.94 -16.73 2.96
CA SER A 51 8.53 -15.56 3.73
C SER A 51 7.41 -14.79 3.03
N LEU A 52 7.53 -14.57 1.71
CA LEU A 52 6.47 -13.93 0.91
C LEU A 52 5.20 -14.78 0.85
N LEU A 53 5.33 -16.09 0.65
CA LEU A 53 4.19 -17.01 0.63
C LEU A 53 3.40 -16.97 1.94
N TYR A 54 4.07 -17.16 3.07
CA TYR A 54 3.39 -17.23 4.37
C TYR A 54 2.85 -15.88 4.83
N CYS A 55 3.59 -14.79 4.59
CA CYS A 55 3.06 -13.46 4.85
C CYS A 55 1.89 -13.10 3.92
N GLY A 56 1.95 -13.51 2.66
CA GLY A 56 0.82 -13.39 1.73
C GLY A 56 -0.41 -14.16 2.23
N LEU A 57 -0.24 -15.42 2.67
CA LEU A 57 -1.33 -16.20 3.26
C LEU A 57 -1.93 -15.52 4.50
N ILE A 58 -1.10 -14.95 5.36
CA ILE A 58 -1.57 -14.15 6.50
C ILE A 58 -2.38 -12.95 6.01
N MET A 59 -1.89 -12.21 5.01
CA MET A 59 -2.59 -11.05 4.46
C MET A 59 -3.90 -11.42 3.76
N PHE A 60 -4.04 -12.64 3.20
CA PHE A 60 -5.32 -13.13 2.70
C PHE A 60 -6.40 -13.18 3.78
N GLY A 61 -6.07 -13.50 5.04
CA GLY A 61 -7.05 -13.46 6.13
C GLY A 61 -7.58 -12.03 6.38
N VAL A 62 -6.73 -11.01 6.24
CA VAL A 62 -7.16 -9.60 6.26
C VAL A 62 -8.03 -9.29 5.04
N THR A 63 -7.64 -9.77 3.85
CA THR A 63 -8.39 -9.54 2.61
C THR A 63 -9.79 -10.17 2.70
N PHE A 64 -9.93 -11.36 3.28
CA PHE A 64 -11.24 -11.96 3.55
C PHE A 64 -12.04 -11.14 4.56
N ALA A 65 -11.41 -10.61 5.61
CA ALA A 65 -12.09 -9.70 6.53
C ALA A 65 -12.67 -8.48 5.81
N TYR A 66 -11.88 -7.84 4.95
CA TYR A 66 -12.31 -6.69 4.16
C TYR A 66 -13.44 -7.03 3.20
N LEU A 67 -13.34 -8.17 2.49
CA LEU A 67 -14.40 -8.66 1.61
C LEU A 67 -15.72 -8.82 2.34
N HIS A 68 -15.72 -9.45 3.51
CA HIS A 68 -16.94 -9.70 4.29
C HIS A 68 -17.50 -8.43 4.92
N LEU A 69 -16.64 -7.55 5.44
CA LEU A 69 -17.04 -6.27 6.01
C LEU A 69 -17.57 -5.32 4.94
N ASN A 70 -16.98 -5.30 3.75
CA ASN A 70 -17.46 -4.49 2.63
C ASN A 70 -18.84 -4.97 2.14
N ARG A 71 -19.07 -6.28 2.10
CA ARG A 71 -20.41 -6.84 1.76
C ARG A 71 -21.47 -6.40 2.76
N LEU A 72 -21.12 -6.29 4.03
CA LEU A 72 -22.03 -5.87 5.09
C LEU A 72 -22.35 -4.38 5.03
N ASN A 73 -21.33 -3.56 4.78
CA ASN A 73 -21.43 -2.08 4.80
C ASN A 73 -20.46 -1.47 3.79
N PRO A 74 -20.88 -1.34 2.51
CA PRO A 74 -20.07 -0.64 1.50
C PRO A 74 -19.90 0.84 1.88
N SER A 75 -18.67 1.27 2.18
CA SER A 75 -18.37 2.64 2.59
C SER A 75 -16.98 3.05 2.16
N ALA A 76 -16.84 4.25 1.59
CA ALA A 76 -15.56 4.85 1.23
C ALA A 76 -14.61 5.02 2.44
N GLY A 77 -15.15 4.99 3.67
CA GLY A 77 -14.37 4.98 4.90
C GLY A 77 -13.72 3.64 5.24
N ALA A 78 -14.13 2.53 4.58
CA ALA A 78 -13.60 1.18 4.79
C ALA A 78 -13.42 0.84 6.28
N ALA A 79 -12.19 0.51 6.72
CA ALA A 79 -11.88 0.13 8.11
C ALA A 79 -12.40 1.15 9.14
N TYR A 80 -12.33 2.46 8.84
CA TYR A 80 -12.91 3.51 9.70
C TYR A 80 -14.39 3.25 9.98
N ALA A 81 -15.17 3.01 8.92
CA ALA A 81 -16.62 2.85 9.03
C ALA A 81 -16.98 1.53 9.74
N TRP A 82 -16.33 0.43 9.36
CA TRP A 82 -16.63 -0.89 9.91
C TRP A 82 -16.24 -1.03 11.38
N VAL A 83 -15.03 -0.63 11.75
CA VAL A 83 -14.54 -0.66 13.13
C VAL A 83 -15.39 0.26 14.01
N GLY A 84 -15.77 1.43 13.48
CA GLY A 84 -16.64 2.38 14.16
C GLY A 84 -18.05 1.85 14.45
N ALA A 85 -18.63 1.13 13.49
CA ALA A 85 -19.96 0.54 13.62
C ALA A 85 -19.98 -0.71 14.51
N ILE A 86 -18.91 -1.52 14.49
CA ILE A 86 -18.86 -2.81 15.19
C ILE A 86 -18.41 -2.65 16.66
N PHE A 87 -17.43 -1.80 16.92
CA PHE A 87 -16.90 -1.56 18.26
C PHE A 87 -17.36 -0.21 18.82
N ASN A 88 -16.71 0.87 18.41
CA ASN A 88 -17.07 2.23 18.81
C ASN A 88 -16.46 3.29 17.90
N ARG A 89 -17.04 4.50 17.89
CA ARG A 89 -16.61 5.62 17.04
C ARG A 89 -15.14 6.01 17.23
N THR A 90 -14.60 5.86 18.44
CA THR A 90 -13.20 6.22 18.74
C THR A 90 -12.21 5.26 18.09
N LEU A 91 -12.45 3.93 18.21
CA LEU A 91 -11.61 2.92 17.54
C LEU A 91 -11.72 3.06 16.01
N GLY A 92 -12.94 3.29 15.49
CA GLY A 92 -13.13 3.56 14.05
C GLY A 92 -12.34 4.79 13.61
N PHE A 93 -12.39 5.89 14.40
CA PHE A 93 -11.60 7.07 14.10
C PHE A 93 -10.11 6.73 13.97
N PHE A 94 -9.53 6.00 14.95
CA PHE A 94 -8.11 5.64 14.92
C PHE A 94 -7.77 4.65 13.80
N ALA A 95 -8.64 3.71 13.43
CA ALA A 95 -8.44 2.84 12.29
C ALA A 95 -8.25 3.65 11.00
N GLY A 96 -9.17 4.57 10.72
CA GLY A 96 -9.01 5.45 9.55
C GLY A 96 -7.94 6.54 9.71
N TRP A 97 -7.58 6.94 10.95
CA TRP A 97 -6.49 7.88 11.19
C TRP A 97 -5.13 7.26 10.85
N ALA A 98 -4.91 6.01 11.24
CA ALA A 98 -3.70 5.28 10.90
C ALA A 98 -3.48 5.20 9.38
N LEU A 99 -4.54 4.92 8.61
CA LEU A 99 -4.48 4.96 7.14
C LEU A 99 -4.13 6.35 6.62
N LEU A 100 -4.72 7.42 7.18
CA LEU A 100 -4.40 8.80 6.77
C LEU A 100 -2.93 9.12 7.02
N VAL A 101 -2.37 8.71 8.17
CA VAL A 101 -0.95 8.93 8.50
C VAL A 101 -0.06 8.13 7.56
N ALA A 102 -0.37 6.86 7.30
CA ALA A 102 0.36 6.02 6.35
C ALA A 102 0.43 6.68 4.96
N SER A 103 -0.72 7.16 4.46
CA SER A 103 -0.78 7.85 3.17
C SER A 103 0.05 9.14 3.15
N VAL A 104 0.05 9.91 4.24
CA VAL A 104 0.87 11.14 4.35
C VAL A 104 2.36 10.82 4.32
N VAL A 105 2.81 9.81 5.07
CA VAL A 105 4.22 9.38 5.05
C VAL A 105 4.61 8.88 3.67
N PHE A 106 3.71 8.20 2.97
CA PHE A 106 3.94 7.71 1.61
C PHE A 106 4.12 8.83 0.57
N MET A 107 3.64 10.05 0.82
CA MET A 107 3.87 11.18 -0.10
C MET A 107 5.35 11.46 -0.33
N VAL A 108 6.22 11.13 0.63
CA VAL A 108 7.67 11.24 0.48
C VAL A 108 8.26 9.95 -0.06
N SER A 109 7.98 8.82 0.57
CA SER A 109 8.58 7.53 0.20
C SER A 109 8.15 7.02 -1.17
N GLY A 110 6.98 7.42 -1.69
CA GLY A 110 6.52 7.09 -3.04
C GLY A 110 7.00 8.05 -4.10
N THR A 111 7.11 9.36 -3.82
CA THR A 111 7.49 10.35 -4.84
C THR A 111 9.00 10.39 -5.10
N ILE A 112 9.84 10.16 -4.10
CA ILE A 112 11.31 10.13 -4.26
C ILE A 112 11.74 9.06 -5.26
N PRO A 113 11.29 7.78 -5.20
CA PRO A 113 11.64 6.77 -6.19
C PRO A 113 11.14 7.11 -7.61
N ALA A 114 9.92 7.66 -7.74
CA ALA A 114 9.39 8.10 -9.02
C ALA A 114 10.28 9.19 -9.66
N ALA A 115 10.70 10.17 -8.86
CA ALA A 115 11.59 11.25 -9.28
C ALA A 115 12.98 10.73 -9.65
N THR A 116 13.55 9.86 -8.84
CA THR A 116 14.87 9.25 -9.10
C THR A 116 14.84 8.42 -10.38
N ALA A 117 13.79 7.60 -10.59
CA ALA A 117 13.61 6.82 -11.81
C ALA A 117 13.49 7.75 -13.03
N THR A 118 12.69 8.82 -12.95
CA THR A 118 12.55 9.83 -14.01
C THR A 118 13.90 10.45 -14.35
N LEU A 119 14.63 10.93 -13.35
CA LEU A 119 15.94 11.56 -13.56
C LEU A 119 16.98 10.56 -14.09
N THR A 120 16.93 9.30 -13.68
CA THR A 120 17.80 8.24 -14.22
C THR A 120 17.63 8.09 -15.74
N LEU A 121 16.42 8.27 -16.26
CA LEU A 121 16.13 8.15 -17.68
C LEU A 121 16.52 9.38 -18.48
N ILE A 122 16.31 10.60 -17.93
CA ILE A 122 16.47 11.85 -18.71
C ILE A 122 17.70 12.68 -18.34
N ALA A 123 18.16 12.61 -17.09
CA ALA A 123 19.28 13.40 -16.57
C ALA A 123 20.00 12.67 -15.42
N PRO A 124 20.73 11.55 -15.67
CA PRO A 124 21.27 10.67 -14.62
C PRO A 124 22.13 11.39 -13.58
N ARG A 125 22.84 12.46 -13.98
CA ARG A 125 23.68 13.26 -13.06
C ARG A 125 22.86 13.98 -11.98
N LEU A 126 21.59 14.26 -12.23
CA LEU A 126 20.68 14.92 -11.30
C LEU A 126 19.98 13.92 -10.36
N ALA A 127 19.95 12.64 -10.71
CA ALA A 127 19.29 11.59 -9.90
C ALA A 127 19.91 11.39 -8.51
N VAL A 128 21.16 11.84 -8.32
CA VAL A 128 21.87 11.79 -7.03
C VAL A 128 21.84 13.12 -6.28
N GLN A 129 21.19 14.16 -6.82
CA GLN A 129 21.10 15.48 -6.21
C GLN A 129 19.78 15.63 -5.45
N PRO A 130 19.77 15.75 -4.09
CA PRO A 130 18.54 15.78 -3.31
C PRO A 130 17.55 16.87 -3.74
N ALA A 131 18.04 18.07 -4.06
CA ALA A 131 17.19 19.20 -4.49
C ALA A 131 16.51 18.91 -5.85
N ALA A 132 17.21 18.32 -6.81
CA ALA A 132 16.66 17.97 -8.12
C ALA A 132 15.60 16.84 -7.97
N VAL A 133 15.91 15.83 -7.15
CA VAL A 133 14.96 14.76 -6.84
C VAL A 133 13.72 15.30 -6.16
N ALA A 134 13.86 16.17 -5.15
CA ALA A 134 12.72 16.79 -4.46
C ALA A 134 11.85 17.63 -5.40
N LEU A 135 12.45 18.38 -6.32
CA LEU A 135 11.72 19.17 -7.31
C LEU A 135 10.90 18.28 -8.25
N VAL A 136 11.50 17.22 -8.81
CA VAL A 136 10.79 16.29 -9.71
C VAL A 136 9.72 15.49 -8.93
N ALA A 137 9.99 15.13 -7.68
CA ALA A 137 9.01 14.52 -6.78
C ALA A 137 7.79 15.42 -6.55
N ALA A 138 8.03 16.73 -6.31
CA ALA A 138 6.95 17.71 -6.18
C ALA A 138 6.13 17.84 -7.47
N VAL A 139 6.78 17.81 -8.65
CA VAL A 139 6.07 17.81 -9.94
C VAL A 139 5.18 16.58 -10.07
N TRP A 140 5.69 15.36 -9.76
CA TRP A 140 4.87 14.14 -9.78
C TRP A 140 3.67 14.23 -8.83
N LEU A 141 3.88 14.71 -7.60
CA LEU A 141 2.81 14.88 -6.63
C LEU A 141 1.71 15.82 -7.15
N LEU A 142 2.10 16.93 -7.78
CA LEU A 142 1.14 17.89 -8.37
C LEU A 142 0.40 17.30 -9.57
N VAL A 143 1.09 16.60 -10.46
CA VAL A 143 0.49 15.97 -11.65
C VAL A 143 -0.53 14.91 -11.23
N VAL A 144 -0.15 13.99 -10.34
CA VAL A 144 -1.03 12.93 -9.84
C VAL A 144 -2.24 13.52 -9.11
N SER A 145 -2.02 14.52 -8.26
CA SER A 145 -3.12 15.20 -7.56
C SER A 145 -4.09 15.88 -8.53
N ALA A 146 -3.60 16.49 -9.61
CA ALA A 146 -4.42 17.09 -10.64
C ALA A 146 -5.25 16.05 -11.42
N VAL A 147 -4.68 14.87 -11.71
CA VAL A 147 -5.41 13.74 -12.33
C VAL A 147 -6.55 13.28 -11.43
N ILE A 148 -6.28 13.07 -10.15
CA ILE A 148 -7.28 12.62 -9.16
C ILE A 148 -8.43 13.62 -9.03
N VAL A 149 -8.13 14.92 -9.00
CA VAL A 149 -9.18 15.97 -8.92
C VAL A 149 -10.08 15.94 -10.15
N LYS A 150 -9.54 15.65 -11.34
CA LYS A 150 -10.31 15.58 -12.61
C LYS A 150 -11.25 14.37 -12.71
N GLY A 151 -11.25 13.45 -11.78
CA GLY A 151 -12.25 12.41 -11.65
C GLY A 151 -11.71 10.99 -11.69
N ILE A 152 -12.49 10.09 -11.09
CA ILE A 152 -12.10 8.69 -10.91
C ILE A 152 -11.95 7.92 -12.23
N LYS A 153 -12.69 8.27 -13.29
CA LYS A 153 -12.56 7.63 -14.59
C LYS A 153 -11.22 7.90 -15.24
N LEU A 154 -10.74 9.17 -15.22
CA LEU A 154 -9.42 9.51 -15.74
C LEU A 154 -8.32 8.80 -14.93
N THR A 155 -8.46 8.82 -13.62
CA THR A 155 -7.58 8.11 -12.69
C THR A 155 -7.55 6.61 -12.99
N SER A 156 -8.69 5.99 -13.25
CA SER A 156 -8.78 4.56 -13.59
C SER A 156 -8.08 4.23 -14.91
N TYR A 157 -8.23 5.07 -15.94
CA TYR A 157 -7.55 4.85 -17.22
C TYR A 157 -6.04 4.99 -17.11
N SER A 158 -5.55 5.99 -16.36
CA SER A 158 -4.12 6.11 -16.07
C SER A 158 -3.58 4.89 -15.33
N GLN A 159 -4.31 4.41 -14.32
CA GLN A 159 -3.92 3.22 -13.57
C GLN A 159 -3.89 1.96 -14.43
N ILE A 160 -4.90 1.73 -15.27
CA ILE A 160 -4.90 0.58 -16.18
C ILE A 160 -3.65 0.60 -17.07
N ALA A 161 -3.36 1.74 -17.69
CA ALA A 161 -2.19 1.87 -18.57
C ALA A 161 -0.87 1.60 -17.81
N MET A 162 -0.70 2.21 -16.63
CA MET A 162 0.52 2.04 -15.83
C MET A 162 0.67 0.61 -15.31
N THR A 163 -0.36 0.05 -14.69
CA THR A 163 -0.31 -1.26 -14.04
C THR A 163 -0.19 -2.40 -15.04
N VAL A 164 -0.88 -2.34 -16.19
CA VAL A 164 -0.74 -3.35 -17.24
C VAL A 164 0.68 -3.31 -17.83
N THR A 165 1.21 -2.12 -18.11
CA THR A 165 2.58 -1.97 -18.64
C THR A 165 3.62 -2.48 -17.64
N GLU A 166 3.53 -2.07 -16.39
CA GLU A 166 4.41 -2.53 -15.31
C GLU A 166 4.37 -4.06 -15.16
N THR A 167 3.16 -4.63 -15.03
CA THR A 167 2.97 -6.08 -14.86
C THR A 167 3.51 -6.86 -16.07
N ALA A 168 3.30 -6.37 -17.29
CA ALA A 168 3.83 -6.98 -18.50
C ALA A 168 5.37 -6.99 -18.50
N ILE A 169 6.02 -5.89 -18.11
CA ILE A 169 7.47 -5.81 -17.98
C ILE A 169 7.97 -6.81 -16.92
N LEU A 170 7.35 -6.84 -15.75
CA LEU A 170 7.74 -7.76 -14.68
C LEU A 170 7.63 -9.23 -15.12
N LEU A 171 6.50 -9.61 -15.74
CA LEU A 171 6.31 -10.96 -16.26
C LEU A 171 7.32 -11.31 -17.36
N ALA A 172 7.61 -10.38 -18.26
CA ALA A 172 8.63 -10.58 -19.29
C ALA A 172 10.02 -10.82 -18.68
N LEU A 173 10.41 -10.05 -17.66
CA LEU A 173 11.67 -10.24 -16.95
C LEU A 173 11.73 -11.60 -16.24
N ILE A 174 10.64 -12.05 -15.59
CA ILE A 174 10.56 -13.39 -14.98
C ILE A 174 10.78 -14.46 -16.04
N LEU A 175 10.03 -14.42 -17.15
CA LEU A 175 10.11 -15.44 -18.22
C LEU A 175 11.49 -15.47 -18.88
N LEU A 176 12.08 -14.30 -19.17
CA LEU A 176 13.42 -14.20 -19.73
C LEU A 176 14.49 -14.73 -18.77
N ALA A 177 14.38 -14.43 -17.47
CA ALA A 177 15.29 -14.94 -16.46
C ALA A 177 15.22 -16.47 -16.35
N MET A 178 14.02 -17.04 -16.32
CA MET A 178 13.81 -18.48 -16.30
C MET A 178 14.38 -19.16 -17.56
N ALA A 179 14.15 -18.58 -18.75
CA ALA A 179 14.65 -19.12 -20.01
C ALA A 179 16.18 -19.11 -20.07
N LYS A 180 16.84 -18.02 -19.58
CA LYS A 180 18.29 -17.85 -19.68
C LYS A 180 19.07 -18.56 -18.57
N TYR A 181 18.56 -18.58 -17.36
CA TYR A 181 19.27 -19.08 -16.16
C TYR A 181 18.66 -20.35 -15.56
N GLY A 182 17.50 -20.81 -16.04
CA GLY A 182 16.85 -22.01 -15.49
C GLY A 182 17.68 -23.28 -15.60
N ALA A 183 18.51 -23.41 -16.66
CA ALA A 183 19.40 -24.57 -16.84
C ALA A 183 20.70 -24.48 -16.02
N HIS A 184 21.19 -23.27 -15.78
CA HIS A 184 22.46 -23.01 -15.05
C HIS A 184 22.23 -21.90 -14.01
N PRO A 185 21.45 -22.17 -12.94
CA PRO A 185 21.13 -21.16 -11.95
C PRO A 185 22.29 -20.90 -11.00
N ALA A 186 22.37 -19.67 -10.46
CA ALA A 186 23.32 -19.32 -9.40
C ALA A 186 23.01 -20.09 -8.10
N HIS A 187 21.70 -20.25 -7.77
CA HIS A 187 21.24 -21.13 -6.70
C HIS A 187 20.27 -22.16 -7.29
N VAL A 188 20.55 -23.44 -7.05
CA VAL A 188 19.68 -24.53 -7.53
C VAL A 188 18.34 -24.50 -6.80
N PHE A 189 17.25 -24.41 -7.55
CA PHE A 189 15.91 -24.41 -6.95
C PHE A 189 15.66 -25.69 -6.13
N SER A 190 15.15 -25.50 -4.92
CA SER A 190 14.77 -26.60 -4.04
C SER A 190 13.42 -26.31 -3.37
N LEU A 191 12.58 -27.34 -3.20
CA LEU A 191 11.34 -27.22 -2.44
C LEU A 191 11.58 -26.81 -0.98
N VAL A 192 12.80 -26.97 -0.46
CA VAL A 192 13.22 -26.47 0.85
C VAL A 192 13.05 -24.93 0.94
N TRP A 193 13.16 -24.21 -0.17
CA TRP A 193 12.91 -22.75 -0.23
C TRP A 193 11.49 -22.37 0.16
N LEU A 194 10.55 -23.32 0.09
CA LEU A 194 9.14 -23.12 0.47
C LEU A 194 8.77 -23.85 1.77
N SER A 195 9.73 -24.53 2.43
CA SER A 195 9.44 -25.34 3.60
C SER A 195 9.28 -24.49 4.88
N PRO A 196 8.15 -24.61 5.60
CA PRO A 196 7.98 -23.95 6.89
C PRO A 196 8.93 -24.49 7.96
N GLY A 197 9.33 -25.76 7.87
CA GLY A 197 10.25 -26.40 8.82
C GLY A 197 11.70 -25.91 8.75
N SER A 198 12.03 -25.10 7.73
CA SER A 198 13.36 -24.50 7.58
C SER A 198 13.50 -23.17 8.35
N PHE A 199 12.43 -22.65 8.91
CA PHE A 199 12.47 -21.42 9.71
C PHE A 199 12.67 -21.72 11.19
N THR A 200 13.56 -20.94 11.82
CA THR A 200 13.43 -20.68 13.26
C THR A 200 12.39 -19.58 13.49
N PRO A 201 11.75 -19.52 14.68
CA PRO A 201 10.80 -18.42 14.97
C PRO A 201 11.40 -17.03 14.77
N GLN A 202 12.65 -16.83 15.14
CA GLN A 202 13.36 -15.56 14.98
C GLN A 202 13.62 -15.23 13.51
N LEU A 203 14.07 -16.22 12.71
CA LEU A 203 14.32 -16.04 11.28
C LEU A 203 13.02 -15.71 10.53
N PHE A 204 11.92 -16.40 10.90
CA PHE A 204 10.60 -16.11 10.33
C PHE A 204 10.14 -14.70 10.67
N ALA A 205 10.27 -14.27 11.95
CA ALA A 205 9.89 -12.91 12.35
C ALA A 205 10.69 -11.85 11.59
N THR A 206 12.01 -12.03 11.44
CA THR A 206 12.86 -11.10 10.67
C THR A 206 12.41 -11.00 9.21
N GLY A 207 12.11 -12.13 8.56
CA GLY A 207 11.59 -12.15 7.20
C GLY A 207 10.21 -11.52 7.10
N ALA A 208 9.33 -11.78 8.07
CA ALA A 208 7.96 -11.28 8.08
C ALA A 208 7.88 -9.74 8.17
N LEU A 209 8.76 -9.09 8.94
CA LEU A 209 8.84 -7.63 9.02
C LEU A 209 8.99 -6.98 7.64
N THR A 210 9.88 -7.53 6.83
CA THR A 210 10.13 -7.04 5.47
C THR A 210 9.04 -7.51 4.49
N ALA A 211 8.62 -8.79 4.59
CA ALA A 211 7.67 -9.38 3.66
C ALA A 211 6.27 -8.76 3.75
N LEU A 212 5.83 -8.32 4.93
CA LEU A 212 4.52 -7.70 5.11
C LEU A 212 4.37 -6.38 4.35
N PHE A 213 5.45 -5.62 4.17
CA PHE A 213 5.43 -4.39 3.38
C PHE A 213 5.00 -4.63 1.94
N PHE A 214 5.37 -5.74 1.33
CA PHE A 214 4.98 -6.08 -0.04
C PHE A 214 3.47 -6.13 -0.25
N PHE A 215 2.70 -6.36 0.81
CA PHE A 215 1.26 -6.58 0.73
C PHE A 215 0.42 -5.42 1.29
N TRP A 216 0.95 -4.20 1.36
CA TRP A 216 0.16 -3.03 1.71
C TRP A 216 -0.40 -2.34 0.45
N GLY A 217 -1.60 -1.76 0.56
CA GLY A 217 -2.20 -0.85 -0.42
C GLY A 217 -3.29 -1.44 -1.32
N TRP A 218 -3.44 -2.78 -1.36
CA TRP A 218 -4.53 -3.43 -2.11
C TRP A 218 -5.93 -3.00 -1.63
N ASP A 219 -6.03 -2.53 -0.39
CA ASP A 219 -7.27 -2.11 0.25
C ASP A 219 -7.87 -0.81 -0.31
N VAL A 220 -7.16 -0.11 -1.20
CA VAL A 220 -7.72 1.00 -1.98
C VAL A 220 -9.01 0.61 -2.69
N THR A 221 -9.14 -0.65 -3.12
CA THR A 221 -10.33 -1.18 -3.77
C THR A 221 -11.60 -0.91 -2.97
N VAL A 222 -11.54 -1.13 -1.66
CA VAL A 222 -12.70 -0.94 -0.78
C VAL A 222 -12.91 0.51 -0.34
N ASN A 223 -11.89 1.36 -0.43
CA ASN A 223 -12.08 2.81 -0.29
C ASN A 223 -12.80 3.42 -1.50
N LEU A 224 -12.76 2.75 -2.66
CA LEU A 224 -13.43 3.15 -3.88
C LEU A 224 -14.82 2.50 -4.06
N THR A 225 -15.33 1.84 -3.03
CA THR A 225 -16.57 1.06 -3.08
C THR A 225 -17.79 1.91 -3.50
N GLU A 226 -17.88 3.17 -3.06
CA GLU A 226 -18.99 4.08 -3.42
C GLU A 226 -18.91 4.56 -4.88
N GLU A 227 -17.76 4.39 -5.55
CA GLU A 227 -17.54 4.70 -6.97
C GLU A 227 -17.61 3.42 -7.86
N THR A 228 -17.81 2.24 -7.25
CA THR A 228 -17.75 0.94 -7.93
C THR A 228 -19.15 0.37 -8.17
N ARG A 229 -19.36 -0.20 -9.38
CA ARG A 229 -20.53 -1.02 -9.68
C ARG A 229 -20.52 -2.26 -8.80
N ASP A 230 -21.69 -2.72 -8.38
CA ASP A 230 -21.80 -3.81 -7.39
C ASP A 230 -20.90 -3.57 -6.18
N ALA A 231 -21.06 -2.40 -5.55
CA ALA A 231 -20.28 -1.89 -4.44
C ALA A 231 -20.07 -2.91 -3.30
N SER A 232 -21.02 -3.82 -3.10
CA SER A 232 -20.96 -4.85 -2.07
C SER A 232 -20.04 -6.02 -2.43
N ARG A 233 -19.77 -6.28 -3.71
CA ARG A 233 -19.03 -7.47 -4.17
C ARG A 233 -17.76 -7.14 -4.92
N ALA A 234 -17.82 -6.28 -5.93
CA ALA A 234 -16.70 -6.04 -6.84
C ALA A 234 -15.41 -5.58 -6.13
N PRO A 235 -15.44 -4.62 -5.15
CA PRO A 235 -14.21 -4.19 -4.48
C PRO A 235 -13.52 -5.29 -3.70
N GLY A 236 -14.28 -6.09 -2.93
CA GLY A 236 -13.72 -7.19 -2.14
C GLY A 236 -13.15 -8.32 -3.00
N HIS A 237 -13.82 -8.68 -4.11
CA HIS A 237 -13.25 -9.65 -5.06
C HIS A 237 -12.06 -9.06 -5.83
N GLY A 238 -12.10 -7.77 -6.17
CA GLY A 238 -10.96 -7.07 -6.75
C GLY A 238 -9.71 -7.14 -5.87
N ALA A 239 -9.88 -6.95 -4.56
CA ALA A 239 -8.82 -7.12 -3.57
C ALA A 239 -8.25 -8.54 -3.54
N LEU A 240 -9.10 -9.59 -3.57
CA LEU A 240 -8.64 -10.98 -3.60
C LEU A 240 -7.84 -11.30 -4.85
N TRP A 241 -8.32 -10.91 -6.04
CA TRP A 241 -7.59 -11.12 -7.29
C TRP A 241 -6.29 -10.33 -7.34
N ALA A 242 -6.30 -9.07 -6.87
CA ALA A 242 -5.08 -8.29 -6.76
C ALA A 242 -4.04 -8.99 -5.87
N MET A 243 -4.44 -9.48 -4.70
CA MET A 243 -3.57 -10.21 -3.79
C MET A 243 -2.98 -11.49 -4.41
N LEU A 244 -3.76 -12.25 -5.20
CA LEU A 244 -3.26 -13.42 -5.93
C LEU A 244 -2.21 -13.03 -6.97
N ILE A 245 -2.47 -11.99 -7.76
CA ILE A 245 -1.55 -11.50 -8.80
C ILE A 245 -0.24 -11.02 -8.16
N VAL A 246 -0.32 -10.19 -7.12
CA VAL A 246 0.90 -9.65 -6.49
C VAL A 246 1.69 -10.72 -5.76
N LEU A 247 1.04 -11.69 -5.11
CA LEU A 247 1.72 -12.82 -4.50
C LEU A 247 2.50 -13.62 -5.55
N ALA A 248 1.89 -13.90 -6.71
CA ALA A 248 2.55 -14.62 -7.81
C ALA A 248 3.75 -13.82 -8.35
N LEU A 249 3.62 -12.50 -8.53
CA LEU A 249 4.71 -11.63 -8.98
C LEU A 249 5.86 -11.60 -7.98
N PHE A 250 5.57 -11.40 -6.69
CA PHE A 250 6.59 -11.30 -5.65
C PHE A 250 7.34 -12.61 -5.47
N MET A 251 6.63 -13.74 -5.44
CA MET A 251 7.27 -15.05 -5.38
C MET A 251 8.08 -15.35 -6.64
N GLY A 252 7.53 -15.07 -7.83
CA GLY A 252 8.23 -15.24 -9.09
C GLY A 252 9.54 -14.47 -9.12
N PHE A 253 9.51 -13.19 -8.72
CA PHE A 253 10.72 -12.35 -8.65
C PHE A 253 11.72 -12.84 -7.59
N ALA A 254 11.27 -13.22 -6.39
CA ALA A 254 12.16 -13.75 -5.35
C ALA A 254 12.89 -15.01 -5.84
N VAL A 255 12.18 -15.90 -6.54
CA VAL A 255 12.78 -17.10 -7.14
C VAL A 255 13.78 -16.72 -8.24
N VAL A 256 13.41 -15.88 -9.21
CA VAL A 256 14.33 -15.56 -10.32
C VAL A 256 15.54 -14.75 -9.87
N ILE A 257 15.45 -13.93 -8.84
CA ILE A 257 16.62 -13.25 -8.26
C ILE A 257 17.63 -14.28 -7.74
N LEU A 258 17.17 -15.31 -7.02
CA LEU A 258 18.04 -16.39 -6.53
C LEU A 258 18.60 -17.25 -7.68
N LEU A 259 17.86 -17.42 -8.78
CA LEU A 259 18.37 -18.15 -9.95
C LEU A 259 19.46 -17.34 -10.71
N VAL A 260 19.33 -16.03 -10.76
CA VAL A 260 20.18 -15.14 -11.60
C VAL A 260 21.42 -14.62 -10.88
N PHE A 261 21.33 -14.37 -9.57
CA PHE A 261 22.37 -13.73 -8.78
C PHE A 261 22.92 -14.63 -7.68
N ASN A 262 24.23 -14.53 -7.44
CA ASN A 262 24.85 -15.05 -6.23
C ASN A 262 24.62 -14.07 -5.05
N ASP A 263 24.96 -14.52 -3.82
CA ASP A 263 24.72 -13.73 -2.59
C ASP A 263 25.41 -12.36 -2.61
N GLN A 264 26.61 -12.28 -3.16
CA GLN A 264 27.37 -11.02 -3.26
C GLN A 264 26.71 -10.05 -4.22
N GLU A 265 26.25 -10.51 -5.38
CA GLU A 265 25.53 -9.70 -6.35
C GLU A 265 24.18 -9.19 -5.81
N ILE A 266 23.47 -10.04 -5.04
CA ILE A 266 22.21 -9.63 -4.39
C ILE A 266 22.46 -8.48 -3.42
N GLN A 267 23.48 -8.58 -2.57
CA GLN A 267 23.83 -7.51 -1.64
C GLN A 267 24.24 -6.22 -2.35
N GLN A 268 24.99 -6.31 -3.44
CA GLN A 268 25.40 -5.16 -4.23
C GLN A 268 24.25 -4.49 -4.98
N SER A 269 23.23 -5.25 -5.40
CA SER A 269 22.07 -4.72 -6.12
C SER A 269 21.15 -3.85 -5.24
N SER A 270 21.16 -4.07 -3.94
CA SER A 270 20.43 -3.26 -2.93
C SER A 270 19.00 -2.89 -3.36
N THR A 271 18.69 -1.60 -3.51
CA THR A 271 17.37 -1.08 -3.90
C THR A 271 17.12 -1.06 -5.42
N ASN A 272 18.04 -1.60 -6.22
CA ASN A 272 18.00 -1.57 -7.68
C ASN A 272 17.88 -2.97 -8.32
N VAL A 273 17.45 -3.97 -7.57
CA VAL A 273 17.46 -5.37 -8.02
C VAL A 273 16.67 -5.62 -9.31
N VAL A 274 15.59 -4.89 -9.56
CA VAL A 274 14.78 -5.00 -10.79
C VAL A 274 15.59 -4.50 -12.00
N PHE A 275 16.33 -3.40 -11.85
CA PHE A 275 17.21 -2.91 -12.90
C PHE A 275 18.43 -3.83 -13.10
N ALA A 276 19.03 -4.32 -12.02
CA ALA A 276 20.15 -5.24 -12.07
C ALA A 276 19.82 -6.54 -12.83
N ILE A 277 18.62 -7.10 -12.60
CA ILE A 277 18.11 -8.26 -13.36
C ILE A 277 17.94 -7.90 -14.85
N ALA A 278 17.33 -6.77 -15.15
CA ALA A 278 17.12 -6.35 -16.54
C ALA A 278 18.45 -6.11 -17.28
N ASP A 279 19.47 -5.55 -16.61
CA ASP A 279 20.79 -5.30 -17.20
C ASP A 279 21.57 -6.61 -17.49
N LYS A 280 21.29 -7.70 -16.74
CA LYS A 280 21.81 -9.05 -17.07
C LYS A 280 21.04 -9.75 -18.19
N LEU A 281 19.76 -9.44 -18.36
CA LEU A 281 18.89 -10.11 -19.32
C LEU A 281 18.90 -9.44 -20.70
N LEU A 282 18.96 -8.11 -20.73
CA LEU A 282 18.75 -7.28 -21.90
C LEU A 282 19.97 -6.36 -22.15
N PRO A 283 20.37 -6.15 -23.42
CA PRO A 283 21.39 -5.14 -23.73
C PRO A 283 20.83 -3.73 -23.49
N ARG A 284 21.72 -2.79 -23.18
CA ARG A 284 21.37 -1.36 -23.15
C ARG A 284 21.04 -0.87 -24.56
N PRO A 285 20.02 -0.01 -24.74
CA PRO A 285 19.22 0.67 -23.71
C PRO A 285 17.99 -0.11 -23.21
N TRP A 286 17.72 -1.32 -23.69
CA TRP A 286 16.49 -2.06 -23.39
C TRP A 286 16.34 -2.42 -21.90
N SER A 287 17.45 -2.54 -21.14
CA SER A 287 17.38 -2.76 -19.69
C SER A 287 16.69 -1.64 -18.93
N TYR A 288 16.62 -0.42 -19.50
CA TYR A 288 15.90 0.71 -18.89
C TYR A 288 14.38 0.52 -18.80
N VAL A 289 13.80 -0.50 -19.46
CA VAL A 289 12.38 -0.87 -19.25
C VAL A 289 12.09 -1.17 -17.77
N ALA A 290 13.06 -1.68 -17.02
CA ALA A 290 12.93 -1.90 -15.59
C ALA A 290 12.78 -0.59 -14.79
N VAL A 291 13.49 0.45 -15.18
CA VAL A 291 13.38 1.79 -14.58
C VAL A 291 11.99 2.37 -14.86
N ILE A 292 11.48 2.16 -16.09
CA ILE A 292 10.11 2.55 -16.46
C ILE A 292 9.10 1.80 -15.59
N ALA A 293 9.26 0.48 -15.40
CA ALA A 293 8.35 -0.29 -14.54
C ALA A 293 8.32 0.25 -13.11
N VAL A 294 9.47 0.51 -12.49
CA VAL A 294 9.55 1.08 -11.14
C VAL A 294 8.94 2.49 -11.08
N MET A 295 9.16 3.32 -12.11
CA MET A 295 8.55 4.65 -12.20
C MET A 295 7.01 4.56 -12.26
N LEU A 296 6.47 3.71 -13.15
CA LEU A 296 5.02 3.53 -13.29
C LEU A 296 4.41 2.96 -12.01
N SER A 297 5.09 2.01 -11.37
CA SER A 297 4.71 1.43 -10.09
C SER A 297 4.55 2.47 -8.99
N THR A 298 5.57 3.31 -8.80
CA THR A 298 5.56 4.34 -7.76
C THR A 298 4.55 5.44 -8.04
N VAL A 299 4.40 5.89 -9.29
CA VAL A 299 3.39 6.88 -9.67
C VAL A 299 1.98 6.32 -9.48
N GLY A 300 1.74 5.07 -9.87
CA GLY A 300 0.45 4.38 -9.67
C GLY A 300 0.09 4.25 -8.20
N THR A 301 1.04 3.89 -7.36
CA THR A 301 0.80 3.76 -5.92
C THR A 301 0.65 5.12 -5.23
N LEU A 302 1.34 6.14 -5.69
CA LEU A 302 1.09 7.51 -5.23
C LEU A 302 -0.37 7.91 -5.49
N GLU A 303 -0.88 7.60 -6.69
CA GLU A 303 -2.27 7.86 -7.06
C GLU A 303 -3.25 7.10 -6.14
N THR A 304 -3.05 5.80 -5.92
CA THR A 304 -3.91 5.00 -5.02
C THR A 304 -3.84 5.43 -3.57
N SER A 305 -2.68 5.81 -3.06
CA SER A 305 -2.53 6.33 -1.69
C SER A 305 -3.27 7.65 -1.47
N ILE A 306 -3.25 8.55 -2.45
CA ILE A 306 -4.06 9.80 -2.41
C ILE A 306 -5.55 9.46 -2.48
N LEU A 307 -5.95 8.48 -3.29
CA LEU A 307 -7.34 8.02 -3.34
C LEU A 307 -7.83 7.49 -1.98
N GLN A 308 -7.06 6.60 -1.33
CA GLN A 308 -7.40 6.09 0.01
C GLN A 308 -7.54 7.20 1.04
N PHE A 309 -6.57 8.11 1.09
CA PHE A 309 -6.59 9.26 1.98
C PHE A 309 -7.84 10.09 1.79
N THR A 310 -8.12 10.49 0.55
CA THR A 310 -9.20 11.42 0.23
C THR A 310 -10.57 10.84 0.49
N ARG A 311 -10.80 9.55 0.20
CA ARG A 311 -12.08 8.88 0.44
C ARG A 311 -12.31 8.63 1.93
N THR A 312 -11.27 8.23 2.67
CA THR A 312 -11.34 8.07 4.13
C THR A 312 -11.62 9.41 4.82
N LEU A 313 -10.93 10.49 4.39
CA LEU A 313 -11.13 11.82 4.95
C LEU A 313 -12.53 12.38 4.61
N TYR A 314 -13.00 12.15 3.36
CA TYR A 314 -14.35 12.47 2.93
C TYR A 314 -15.41 11.78 3.79
N ALA A 315 -15.29 10.47 4.00
CA ALA A 315 -16.22 9.73 4.85
C ALA A 315 -16.27 10.28 6.28
N LYS A 316 -15.11 10.56 6.89
CA LYS A 316 -15.05 11.17 8.23
C LYS A 316 -15.66 12.57 8.30
N GLY A 317 -15.50 13.37 7.24
CA GLY A 317 -16.13 14.70 7.14
C GLY A 317 -17.65 14.59 6.99
N ARG A 318 -18.14 13.69 6.13
CA ARG A 318 -19.56 13.41 5.91
C ARG A 318 -20.25 12.92 7.20
N ASP A 319 -19.59 12.03 7.94
CA ASP A 319 -20.14 11.43 9.16
C ASP A 319 -19.99 12.36 10.39
N GLY A 320 -19.49 13.60 10.22
CA GLY A 320 -19.34 14.60 11.29
C GLY A 320 -18.26 14.28 12.32
N ILE A 321 -17.37 13.32 12.03
CA ILE A 321 -16.24 12.97 12.91
C ILE A 321 -15.08 13.94 12.74
N LEU A 322 -14.92 14.51 11.56
CA LEU A 322 -14.03 15.63 11.27
C LEU A 322 -14.81 16.78 10.64
N HIS A 323 -14.14 17.89 10.40
CA HIS A 323 -14.78 19.10 9.88
C HIS A 323 -15.49 18.83 8.54
N PRO A 324 -16.76 19.27 8.33
CA PRO A 324 -17.54 18.99 7.11
C PRO A 324 -16.89 19.47 5.80
N ARG A 325 -15.93 20.40 5.87
CA ARG A 325 -15.16 20.84 4.68
C ARG A 325 -14.50 19.70 3.93
N TYR A 326 -14.12 18.62 4.62
CA TYR A 326 -13.49 17.47 4.00
C TYR A 326 -14.46 16.62 3.16
N ALA A 327 -15.78 16.79 3.37
CA ALA A 327 -16.82 16.17 2.56
C ALA A 327 -17.25 17.01 1.34
N ILE A 328 -16.61 18.16 1.09
CA ILE A 328 -16.94 19.00 -0.08
C ILE A 328 -16.42 18.35 -1.35
N LEU A 329 -17.34 18.04 -2.27
CA LEU A 329 -17.01 17.48 -3.58
C LEU A 329 -16.87 18.58 -4.63
N HIS A 330 -16.01 18.34 -5.63
CA HIS A 330 -15.89 19.24 -6.78
C HIS A 330 -17.18 19.20 -7.63
N LYS A 331 -17.73 20.36 -7.99
CA LYS A 331 -19.04 20.48 -8.67
C LYS A 331 -19.15 19.65 -9.95
N ARG A 332 -18.10 19.63 -10.78
CA ARG A 332 -18.09 18.95 -12.08
C ARG A 332 -17.64 17.49 -11.97
N TRP A 333 -16.57 17.22 -11.19
CA TRP A 333 -15.87 15.95 -11.18
C TRP A 333 -16.25 15.04 -10.01
N ARG A 334 -17.07 15.53 -9.08
CA ARG A 334 -17.59 14.80 -7.90
C ARG A 334 -16.49 14.12 -7.07
N THR A 335 -15.31 14.75 -7.00
CA THR A 335 -14.14 14.29 -6.25
C THR A 335 -13.91 15.11 -4.99
N PRO A 336 -13.36 14.55 -3.90
CA PRO A 336 -13.07 15.27 -2.66
C PRO A 336 -11.85 16.18 -2.81
N TRP A 337 -11.97 17.27 -3.56
CA TRP A 337 -10.87 18.15 -3.94
C TRP A 337 -10.18 18.83 -2.74
N VAL A 338 -10.93 19.14 -1.67
CA VAL A 338 -10.37 19.74 -0.44
C VAL A 338 -9.43 18.76 0.25
N ALA A 339 -9.82 17.47 0.34
CA ALA A 339 -8.98 16.44 0.89
C ALA A 339 -7.74 16.19 0.01
N THR A 340 -7.89 16.26 -1.33
CA THR A 340 -6.76 16.17 -2.27
C THR A 340 -5.78 17.33 -2.09
N ALA A 341 -6.29 18.57 -2.03
CA ALA A 341 -5.45 19.75 -1.79
C ALA A 341 -4.69 19.65 -0.46
N MET A 342 -5.33 19.12 0.58
CA MET A 342 -4.70 18.96 1.90
C MET A 342 -3.53 17.99 1.86
N ILE A 343 -3.71 16.75 1.33
CA ILE A 343 -2.61 15.77 1.27
C ILE A 343 -1.49 16.27 0.35
N THR A 344 -1.83 16.93 -0.76
CA THR A 344 -0.84 17.53 -1.67
C THR A 344 0.00 18.58 -0.96
N ALA A 345 -0.64 19.53 -0.22
CA ALA A 345 0.06 20.56 0.53
C ALA A 345 0.98 19.95 1.60
N ILE A 346 0.49 18.98 2.37
CA ILE A 346 1.29 18.28 3.38
C ILE A 346 2.47 17.54 2.71
N GLY A 347 2.22 16.85 1.60
CA GLY A 347 3.27 16.14 0.85
C GLY A 347 4.35 17.09 0.33
N LEU A 348 3.98 18.24 -0.21
CA LEU A 348 4.94 19.28 -0.64
C LEU A 348 5.78 19.83 0.51
N LEU A 349 5.17 20.07 1.68
CA LEU A 349 5.90 20.50 2.88
C LEU A 349 6.88 19.43 3.35
N LEU A 350 6.47 18.16 3.36
CA LEU A 350 7.34 17.05 3.73
C LEU A 350 8.49 16.84 2.73
N LEU A 351 8.24 16.98 1.42
CA LEU A 351 9.27 16.93 0.39
C LEU A 351 10.27 18.08 0.51
N PHE A 352 9.79 19.28 0.82
CA PHE A 352 10.65 20.41 1.12
C PHE A 352 11.56 20.10 2.33
N GLY A 353 10.99 19.56 3.42
CA GLY A 353 11.79 19.09 4.56
C GLY A 353 12.78 18.00 4.18
N ALA A 354 12.35 17.00 3.39
CA ALA A 354 13.20 15.89 2.95
C ALA A 354 14.40 16.33 2.10
N SER A 355 14.31 17.45 1.38
CA SER A 355 15.40 18.00 0.56
C SER A 355 16.65 18.41 1.35
N TYR A 356 16.53 18.60 2.65
CA TYR A 356 17.65 18.91 3.55
C TYR A 356 18.37 17.67 4.10
N PHE A 357 17.83 16.47 3.88
CA PHE A 357 18.45 15.23 4.34
C PHE A 357 19.35 14.65 3.23
N PRO A 358 20.57 14.20 3.57
CA PRO A 358 21.55 13.77 2.58
C PRO A 358 21.24 12.42 1.91
N SER A 359 20.33 11.62 2.47
CA SER A 359 20.04 10.27 1.99
C SER A 359 18.55 10.01 1.77
N GLY A 360 18.13 10.02 0.51
CA GLY A 360 16.79 9.58 0.11
C GLY A 360 16.50 8.12 0.47
N GLY A 361 17.50 7.24 0.43
CA GLY A 361 17.37 5.83 0.79
C GLY A 361 17.02 5.61 2.28
N ALA A 362 17.64 6.36 3.19
CA ALA A 362 17.28 6.32 4.60
C ALA A 362 15.84 6.77 4.85
N ILE A 363 15.43 7.88 4.23
CA ILE A 363 14.07 8.39 4.33
C ILE A 363 13.05 7.33 3.86
N ILE A 364 13.31 6.66 2.74
CA ILE A 364 12.43 5.62 2.21
C ILE A 364 12.34 4.46 3.20
N LYS A 365 13.47 3.96 3.70
CA LYS A 365 13.51 2.84 4.65
C LYS A 365 12.73 3.14 5.93
N ASP A 366 12.97 4.30 6.54
CA ASP A 366 12.33 4.68 7.79
C ASP A 366 10.84 4.95 7.60
N SER A 367 10.46 5.54 6.46
CA SER A 367 9.05 5.74 6.09
C SER A 367 8.33 4.41 5.89
N VAL A 368 8.93 3.44 5.19
CA VAL A 368 8.37 2.10 4.97
C VAL A 368 8.13 1.39 6.30
N ASN A 369 9.11 1.43 7.19
CA ASN A 369 9.01 0.82 8.52
C ASN A 369 7.92 1.50 9.38
N ALA A 370 7.86 2.83 9.37
CA ALA A 370 6.84 3.59 10.09
C ALA A 370 5.41 3.28 9.57
N ILE A 371 5.23 3.21 8.25
CA ILE A 371 3.97 2.80 7.62
C ILE A 371 3.55 1.40 8.09
N GLY A 372 4.49 0.49 8.28
CA GLY A 372 4.23 -0.86 8.78
C GLY A 372 3.43 -0.90 10.09
N PHE A 373 3.73 0.02 11.04
CA PHE A 373 2.95 0.13 12.28
C PHE A 373 1.50 0.57 12.03
N GLN A 374 1.31 1.58 11.16
CA GLN A 374 -0.02 2.08 10.85
C GLN A 374 -0.86 1.01 10.15
N VAL A 375 -0.26 0.30 9.20
CA VAL A 375 -0.91 -0.79 8.44
C VAL A 375 -1.28 -1.94 9.38
N ALA A 376 -0.36 -2.41 10.21
CA ALA A 376 -0.64 -3.46 11.17
C ALA A 376 -1.79 -3.07 12.12
N PHE A 377 -1.86 -1.81 12.52
CA PHE A 377 -2.89 -1.31 13.41
C PHE A 377 -4.28 -1.35 12.76
N TYR A 378 -4.48 -0.72 11.58
CA TYR A 378 -5.83 -0.66 11.02
C TYR A 378 -6.27 -1.96 10.32
N TYR A 379 -5.34 -2.74 9.74
CA TYR A 379 -5.64 -4.08 9.24
C TYR A 379 -6.01 -5.04 10.38
N GLY A 380 -5.27 -4.98 11.49
CA GLY A 380 -5.57 -5.77 12.68
C GLY A 380 -6.95 -5.44 13.24
N LEU A 381 -7.29 -4.14 13.38
CA LEU A 381 -8.62 -3.73 13.84
C LEU A 381 -9.75 -4.22 12.92
N ALA A 382 -9.54 -4.21 11.59
CA ALA A 382 -10.53 -4.74 10.65
C ALA A 382 -10.67 -6.27 10.77
N GLY A 383 -9.58 -7.01 10.95
CA GLY A 383 -9.59 -8.45 11.22
C GLY A 383 -10.33 -8.80 12.50
N PHE A 384 -10.07 -8.08 13.59
CA PHE A 384 -10.82 -8.24 14.85
C PHE A 384 -12.31 -7.90 14.69
N ALA A 385 -12.63 -6.84 13.93
CA ALA A 385 -14.01 -6.44 13.67
C ALA A 385 -14.77 -7.53 12.88
N CYS A 386 -14.13 -8.13 11.86
CA CYS A 386 -14.69 -9.25 11.12
C CYS A 386 -14.97 -10.44 12.05
N ALA A 387 -13.95 -10.91 12.77
CA ALA A 387 -14.05 -12.04 13.68
C ALA A 387 -15.18 -11.82 14.72
N TRP A 388 -15.24 -10.63 15.31
CA TRP A 388 -16.27 -10.30 16.29
C TRP A 388 -17.67 -10.23 15.69
N ARG A 389 -17.82 -9.56 14.55
CA ARG A 389 -19.10 -9.36 13.89
C ARG A 389 -19.72 -10.68 13.43
N PHE A 390 -18.92 -11.56 12.87
CA PHE A 390 -19.39 -12.80 12.26
C PHE A 390 -19.23 -14.04 13.15
N ARG A 391 -18.87 -13.90 14.45
CA ARG A 391 -18.63 -15.02 15.38
C ARG A 391 -19.77 -16.04 15.46
N ARG A 392 -21.03 -15.61 15.30
CA ARG A 392 -22.19 -16.50 15.32
C ARG A 392 -22.40 -17.21 13.97
N GLU A 393 -22.23 -16.49 12.87
CA GLU A 393 -22.29 -17.03 11.52
C GLU A 393 -21.16 -18.02 11.25
N ALA A 394 -20.00 -17.80 11.85
CA ALA A 394 -18.82 -18.66 11.76
C ALA A 394 -19.10 -20.08 12.27
N MET A 395 -19.95 -20.24 13.30
CA MET A 395 -20.29 -21.56 13.88
C MET A 395 -21.23 -22.40 12.99
N ARG A 396 -21.71 -21.88 11.85
CA ARG A 396 -22.67 -22.60 10.99
C ARG A 396 -22.01 -23.60 10.05
N SER A 397 -20.74 -23.44 9.71
CA SER A 397 -19.98 -24.36 8.85
C SER A 397 -18.48 -24.20 9.06
N VAL A 398 -17.70 -25.26 8.72
CA VAL A 398 -16.24 -25.20 8.76
C VAL A 398 -15.68 -24.10 7.83
N PHE A 399 -16.29 -23.93 6.66
CA PHE A 399 -15.91 -22.86 5.73
C PHE A 399 -16.07 -21.47 6.38
N ASN A 400 -17.23 -21.22 6.95
CA ASN A 400 -17.47 -19.95 7.66
C ASN A 400 -16.54 -19.77 8.86
N LEU A 401 -16.28 -20.85 9.62
CA LEU A 401 -15.34 -20.80 10.75
C LEU A 401 -13.96 -20.32 10.31
N VAL A 402 -13.46 -20.87 9.22
CA VAL A 402 -12.13 -20.51 8.69
C VAL A 402 -12.12 -19.07 8.16
N PHE A 403 -13.02 -18.73 7.24
CA PHE A 403 -12.94 -17.46 6.47
C PHE A 403 -13.57 -16.24 7.16
N LEU A 404 -14.45 -16.45 8.15
CA LEU A 404 -15.08 -15.34 8.89
C LEU A 404 -14.46 -15.10 10.28
N LEU A 405 -13.80 -16.12 10.84
CA LEU A 405 -13.31 -16.05 12.22
C LEU A 405 -11.82 -16.37 12.31
N VAL A 406 -11.43 -17.63 12.05
CA VAL A 406 -10.08 -18.14 12.40
C VAL A 406 -9.01 -17.42 11.62
N TRP A 407 -9.13 -17.37 10.30
CA TRP A 407 -8.12 -16.73 9.45
C TRP A 407 -8.04 -15.22 9.66
N PRO A 408 -9.13 -14.42 9.64
CA PRO A 408 -9.09 -13.00 9.99
C PRO A 408 -8.51 -12.71 11.37
N LEU A 409 -8.89 -13.50 12.39
CA LEU A 409 -8.41 -13.33 13.75
C LEU A 409 -6.91 -13.64 13.88
N PHE A 410 -6.48 -14.77 13.31
CA PHE A 410 -5.07 -15.14 13.28
C PHE A 410 -4.22 -14.06 12.60
N SER A 411 -4.67 -13.56 11.46
CA SER A 411 -3.97 -12.50 10.72
C SER A 411 -3.88 -11.21 11.53
N ALA A 412 -4.96 -10.80 12.18
CA ALA A 412 -4.98 -9.61 13.04
C ALA A 412 -4.02 -9.74 14.22
N LEU A 413 -4.03 -10.87 14.90
CA LEU A 413 -3.11 -11.16 16.01
C LEU A 413 -1.66 -11.19 15.54
N PHE A 414 -1.40 -11.81 14.40
CA PHE A 414 -0.06 -11.88 13.82
C PHE A 414 0.47 -10.48 13.47
N LEU A 415 -0.33 -9.64 12.81
CA LEU A 415 0.07 -8.28 12.47
C LEU A 415 0.40 -7.44 13.71
N TRP A 416 -0.38 -7.55 14.77
CA TRP A 416 -0.12 -6.84 16.01
C TRP A 416 1.10 -7.40 16.75
N PHE A 417 1.29 -8.73 16.72
CA PHE A 417 2.49 -9.37 17.26
C PHE A 417 3.75 -8.88 16.55
N ILE A 418 3.77 -8.88 15.21
CA ILE A 418 4.91 -8.42 14.41
C ILE A 418 5.17 -6.92 14.64
N ALA A 419 4.12 -6.09 14.71
CA ALA A 419 4.28 -4.68 15.03
C ALA A 419 4.92 -4.48 16.42
N ALA A 420 4.44 -5.19 17.44
CA ALA A 420 5.04 -5.13 18.78
C ALA A 420 6.49 -5.63 18.80
N TYR A 421 6.78 -6.71 18.09
CA TYR A 421 8.12 -7.28 17.94
C TYR A 421 9.09 -6.30 17.25
N SER A 422 8.57 -5.44 16.35
CA SER A 422 9.38 -4.47 15.61
C SER A 422 9.84 -3.27 16.46
N VAL A 423 9.09 -2.92 17.51
CA VAL A 423 9.38 -1.72 18.32
C VAL A 423 10.84 -1.65 18.80
N PRO A 424 11.42 -2.68 19.41
CA PRO A 424 12.81 -2.64 19.86
C PRO A 424 13.83 -2.78 18.72
N THR A 425 13.43 -3.17 17.53
CA THR A 425 14.33 -3.37 16.38
C THR A 425 14.48 -2.14 15.50
N PHE A 426 13.56 -1.18 15.62
CA PHE A 426 13.56 0.06 14.85
C PHE A 426 14.14 1.22 15.67
N ASP A 427 14.68 2.20 14.98
CA ASP A 427 15.20 3.42 15.59
C ASP A 427 14.08 4.30 16.18
N LEU A 428 14.48 5.29 16.96
CA LEU A 428 13.55 6.21 17.61
C LEU A 428 12.71 7.00 16.60
N ALA A 429 13.30 7.44 15.48
CA ALA A 429 12.61 8.24 14.46
C ALA A 429 11.49 7.42 13.81
N THR A 430 11.76 6.20 13.40
CA THR A 430 10.76 5.24 12.87
C THR A 430 9.62 5.00 13.87
N ASN A 431 9.94 4.75 15.14
CA ASN A 431 8.92 4.52 16.17
C ASN A 431 8.08 5.77 16.44
N VAL A 432 8.69 6.96 16.48
CA VAL A 432 7.95 8.23 16.66
C VAL A 432 7.04 8.52 15.50
N VAL A 433 7.48 8.34 14.26
CA VAL A 433 6.62 8.53 13.07
C VAL A 433 5.54 7.46 13.01
N GLY A 434 5.86 6.21 13.28
CA GLY A 434 4.94 5.09 13.23
C GLY A 434 3.87 5.14 14.33
N LEU A 435 4.26 5.00 15.57
CA LEU A 435 3.36 4.96 16.72
C LEU A 435 2.88 6.35 17.13
N GLY A 436 3.79 7.34 17.17
CA GLY A 436 3.46 8.73 17.46
C GLY A 436 2.49 9.32 16.45
N GLY A 437 2.63 9.00 15.15
CA GLY A 437 1.69 9.37 14.11
C GLY A 437 0.26 8.88 14.39
N ILE A 438 0.09 7.65 14.89
CA ILE A 438 -1.21 7.13 15.32
C ILE A 438 -1.71 7.92 16.54
N ALA A 439 -0.86 8.13 17.54
CA ALA A 439 -1.20 8.83 18.78
C ALA A 439 -1.60 10.29 18.53
N LEU A 440 -1.00 10.98 17.56
CA LEU A 440 -1.36 12.33 17.14
C LEU A 440 -2.84 12.48 16.75
N GLY A 441 -3.51 11.38 16.39
CA GLY A 441 -4.96 11.35 16.14
C GLY A 441 -5.82 11.82 17.32
N VAL A 442 -5.29 11.81 18.53
CA VAL A 442 -5.99 12.36 19.71
C VAL A 442 -6.28 13.85 19.53
N VAL A 443 -5.37 14.59 18.90
CA VAL A 443 -5.52 16.06 18.71
C VAL A 443 -6.75 16.42 17.87
N PRO A 444 -6.89 15.97 16.61
CA PRO A 444 -8.07 16.29 15.80
C PRO A 444 -9.35 15.68 16.39
N LEU A 445 -9.28 14.54 17.07
CA LEU A 445 -10.45 13.97 17.75
C LEU A 445 -10.95 14.87 18.88
N MET A 446 -10.05 15.40 19.72
CA MET A 446 -10.41 16.30 20.81
C MET A 446 -10.91 17.66 20.31
N VAL A 447 -10.25 18.25 19.29
CA VAL A 447 -10.66 19.52 18.70
C VAL A 447 -12.08 19.42 18.14
N ASN A 448 -12.38 18.34 17.40
CA ASN A 448 -13.70 18.18 16.81
C ASN A 448 -14.80 17.95 17.87
N ARG A 449 -14.52 17.17 18.93
CA ARG A 449 -15.45 17.01 20.06
C ARG A 449 -15.78 18.32 20.74
N ARG A 450 -14.80 19.22 20.94
CA ARG A 450 -15.01 20.53 21.51
C ARG A 450 -15.84 21.45 20.60
N MET A 451 -15.63 21.41 19.29
CA MET A 451 -16.43 22.16 18.32
C MET A 451 -17.89 21.68 18.33
N ALA A 452 -18.12 20.37 18.27
CA ALA A 452 -19.46 19.80 18.33
C ALA A 452 -20.22 20.17 19.62
N ALA A 453 -19.53 20.14 20.76
CA ALA A 453 -20.13 20.55 22.04
C ALA A 453 -20.51 22.06 22.07
N ARG A 454 -19.72 22.93 21.46
CA ARG A 454 -20.02 24.36 21.35
C ARG A 454 -21.23 24.63 20.44
N THR A 455 -21.36 23.91 19.32
CA THR A 455 -22.49 24.05 18.39
C THR A 455 -23.79 23.51 18.99
N ALA A 456 -23.72 22.57 19.95
CA ALA A 456 -24.90 22.06 20.66
C ALA A 456 -25.33 22.94 21.86
N ALA A 457 -24.46 23.81 22.33
CA ALA A 457 -24.69 24.68 23.49
C ALA A 457 -25.10 26.14 23.11
N GLY A 458 -25.02 26.52 21.83
CA GLY A 458 -25.48 27.78 21.28
C GLY A 458 -26.63 27.59 20.31
#